data_99559e925874c02605a8a345f3a6e31e
#
_entry.id   99559e925874c02605a8a345f3a6e31e
#
_cell.length_a   1.000
_cell.length_b   1.000
_cell.length_c   1.000
_cell.angle_alpha   90.00
_cell.angle_beta   90.00
_cell.angle_gamma   90.00
#
_symmetry.space_group_name_H-M   'P 1'
#
loop_
_entity.id
_entity.type
_entity.pdbx_description
1 polymer ?
#
loop_
_entity_poly.entity_id
_entity_poly.type
_entity_poly.pdbx_seq_one_letter_code
_entity_poly.pdbx_strand_id
1 'polypeptide(L)'
;STYDGVSNINLVTNQSKIAANTMDSAILKVLVASPDIFGSLTNTAVLGGKTKYGYVSVNSNDPLANPSDTTKRVPTGFNVPKADLIIAGGFSPNFDGVDDAWVILKPFGSKVSVKVFNRWGNEVFRSDDYKNDWRGIGVSNFLGADVPEGTYYYIVEGINADGGKIRLAGPLTIKR
;
A
#
# COMPACT_ATOMS: atom_id res chain seq x y z
N SER A 1 18.82 3.27 -19.04
CA SER A 1 18.19 2.18 -18.28
C SER A 1 17.20 2.78 -17.28
N THR A 2 16.02 2.23 -17.22
CA THR A 2 14.98 2.68 -16.31
C THR A 2 15.13 1.93 -14.99
N TYR A 3 15.32 2.66 -13.89
CA TYR A 3 15.27 2.10 -12.55
C TYR A 3 13.86 1.56 -12.26
N ASP A 4 13.75 0.31 -11.81
CA ASP A 4 12.49 -0.34 -11.48
C ASP A 4 12.46 -0.87 -10.03
N GLY A 5 13.57 -0.76 -9.31
CA GLY A 5 13.69 -1.19 -7.91
C GLY A 5 13.74 -2.72 -7.70
N VAL A 6 13.55 -3.52 -8.74
CA VAL A 6 13.51 -5.00 -8.66
C VAL A 6 14.60 -5.63 -9.51
N SER A 7 14.53 -5.47 -10.82
CA SER A 7 15.50 -6.05 -11.77
C SER A 7 16.61 -5.06 -12.14
N ASN A 8 16.29 -3.78 -12.15
CA ASN A 8 17.26 -2.70 -12.35
C ASN A 8 17.32 -1.80 -11.11
N ILE A 9 18.19 -2.14 -10.20
CA ILE A 9 18.38 -1.44 -8.91
C ILE A 9 19.40 -0.30 -8.98
N ASN A 10 20.00 -0.04 -10.15
CA ASN A 10 21.00 0.99 -10.32
C ASN A 10 20.38 2.31 -10.78
N LEU A 11 20.46 3.35 -9.98
CA LEU A 11 20.00 4.70 -10.32
C LEU A 11 20.91 5.38 -11.34
N VAL A 12 22.19 5.03 -11.35
CA VAL A 12 23.20 5.55 -12.27
C VAL A 12 23.91 4.42 -12.99
N THR A 13 24.40 4.67 -14.19
CA THR A 13 25.12 3.67 -14.96
C THR A 13 26.56 3.54 -14.46
N ASN A 14 27.20 2.40 -14.76
CA ASN A 14 28.60 2.18 -14.46
C ASN A 14 29.58 3.08 -15.26
N GLN A 15 29.05 3.83 -16.22
CA GLN A 15 29.82 4.82 -17.01
C GLN A 15 29.64 6.24 -16.50
N SER A 16 28.78 6.47 -15.52
CA SER A 16 28.60 7.79 -14.91
C SER A 16 29.88 8.24 -14.20
N LYS A 17 30.27 9.48 -14.43
CA LYS A 17 31.48 10.05 -13.84
C LYS A 17 31.15 11.36 -13.15
N ILE A 18 31.66 11.54 -11.97
CA ILE A 18 31.60 12.81 -11.24
C ILE A 18 33.02 13.39 -11.26
N ALA A 19 33.17 14.60 -11.77
CA ALA A 19 34.46 15.29 -11.80
C ALA A 19 34.93 15.65 -10.38
N ALA A 20 36.22 15.79 -10.20
CA ALA A 20 36.75 16.20 -8.90
C ALA A 20 36.22 17.59 -8.50
N ASN A 21 35.87 17.75 -7.23
CA ASN A 21 35.28 18.97 -6.65
C ASN A 21 33.95 19.41 -7.27
N THR A 22 33.22 18.47 -7.87
CA THR A 22 31.85 18.71 -8.34
C THR A 22 30.85 17.83 -7.55
N MET A 23 29.61 18.27 -7.53
CA MET A 23 28.50 17.55 -6.93
C MET A 23 27.49 17.20 -8.03
N ASP A 24 26.93 16.02 -7.93
CA ASP A 24 25.82 15.60 -8.78
C ASP A 24 24.68 15.09 -7.90
N SER A 25 23.46 15.15 -8.38
CA SER A 25 22.28 14.73 -7.64
C SER A 25 21.35 13.88 -8.48
N ALA A 26 20.77 12.85 -7.87
CA ALA A 26 19.70 12.07 -8.44
C ALA A 26 18.45 12.21 -7.57
N ILE A 27 17.32 12.58 -8.18
CA ILE A 27 16.04 12.70 -7.50
C ILE A 27 15.21 11.46 -7.84
N LEU A 28 14.87 10.69 -6.82
CA LEU A 28 13.98 9.55 -6.94
C LEU A 28 12.63 9.90 -6.32
N LYS A 29 11.56 9.84 -7.15
CA LYS A 29 10.18 9.90 -6.65
C LYS A 29 9.68 8.49 -6.46
N VAL A 30 9.32 8.15 -5.23
CA VAL A 30 8.80 6.83 -4.86
C VAL A 30 7.32 6.97 -4.50
N LEU A 31 6.50 6.14 -5.11
CA LEU A 31 5.11 5.96 -4.70
C LEU A 31 5.04 4.73 -3.80
N VAL A 32 4.57 4.91 -2.58
CA VAL A 32 4.21 3.78 -1.72
C VAL A 32 2.85 3.28 -2.19
N ALA A 33 2.89 2.28 -3.06
CA ALA A 33 1.68 1.75 -3.74
C ALA A 33 0.93 0.71 -2.89
N SER A 34 1.53 0.24 -1.80
CA SER A 34 0.87 -0.72 -0.93
C SER A 34 0.21 0.00 0.25
N PRO A 35 -1.11 -0.11 0.42
CA PRO A 35 -1.80 0.41 1.59
C PRO A 35 -1.37 -0.31 2.88
N ASP A 36 -0.54 -1.29 2.74
CA ASP A 36 -0.14 -2.26 3.74
C ASP A 36 1.19 -1.89 4.41
N ILE A 37 1.90 -0.88 3.90
CA ILE A 37 3.17 -0.42 4.45
C ILE A 37 2.94 0.88 5.21
N PHE A 38 3.08 0.85 6.53
CA PHE A 38 2.97 2.01 7.39
C PHE A 38 4.01 1.99 8.50
N GLY A 39 4.16 3.10 9.19
CA GLY A 39 5.11 3.28 10.27
C GLY A 39 6.43 3.86 9.82
N SER A 40 7.44 3.75 10.66
CA SER A 40 8.77 4.27 10.38
C SER A 40 9.50 3.36 9.41
N LEU A 41 9.76 3.86 8.24
CA LEU A 41 10.56 3.20 7.21
C LEU A 41 11.90 3.92 7.06
N THR A 42 12.90 3.22 6.59
CA THR A 42 14.21 3.78 6.31
C THR A 42 14.63 3.50 4.88
N ASN A 43 15.30 4.45 4.28
CA ASN A 43 15.92 4.29 2.97
C ASN A 43 17.43 4.48 3.06
N THR A 44 18.15 3.57 2.41
CA THR A 44 19.61 3.66 2.28
C THR A 44 19.98 3.43 0.83
N ALA A 45 20.65 4.39 0.23
CA ALA A 45 21.29 4.22 -1.07
C ALA A 45 22.78 3.88 -0.88
N VAL A 46 23.32 3.09 -1.81
CA VAL A 46 24.73 2.74 -1.82
C VAL A 46 25.35 3.33 -3.08
N LEU A 47 26.39 4.13 -2.91
CA LEU A 47 27.22 4.59 -3.99
C LEU A 47 28.50 3.73 -4.04
N GLY A 48 28.64 2.96 -5.11
CA GLY A 48 29.86 2.22 -5.41
C GLY A 48 30.61 2.85 -6.58
N GLY A 49 31.92 2.97 -6.48
CA GLY A 49 32.71 3.56 -7.54
C GLY A 49 34.18 3.19 -7.48
N LYS A 50 34.88 3.38 -8.60
CA LYS A 50 36.34 3.19 -8.69
C LYS A 50 37.02 4.53 -8.65
N THR A 51 37.93 4.68 -7.73
CA THR A 51 38.83 5.83 -7.64
C THR A 51 40.26 5.46 -8.10
N LYS A 52 41.15 6.43 -8.17
CA LYS A 52 42.56 6.13 -8.43
C LYS A 52 43.25 5.31 -7.33
N TYR A 53 42.64 5.23 -6.15
CA TYR A 53 43.15 4.48 -5.00
C TYR A 53 42.45 3.10 -4.83
N GLY A 54 41.46 2.77 -5.65
CA GLY A 54 40.74 1.52 -5.57
C GLY A 54 39.24 1.68 -5.62
N TYR A 55 38.53 0.62 -5.29
CA TYR A 55 37.04 0.60 -5.24
C TYR A 55 36.61 1.18 -3.88
N VAL A 56 35.60 2.04 -3.93
CA VAL A 56 34.97 2.60 -2.74
C VAL A 56 33.46 2.34 -2.79
N SER A 57 32.88 2.11 -1.62
CA SER A 57 31.43 2.01 -1.45
C SER A 57 31.04 2.83 -0.23
N VAL A 58 30.02 3.66 -0.40
CA VAL A 58 29.52 4.55 0.65
C VAL A 58 28.02 4.51 0.70
N ASN A 59 27.47 4.31 1.88
CA ASN A 59 26.02 4.41 2.10
C ASN A 59 25.59 5.87 2.18
N SER A 60 24.37 6.16 1.77
CA SER A 60 23.74 7.46 1.99
C SER A 60 23.64 7.79 3.47
N ASN A 61 23.56 9.06 3.77
CA ASN A 61 23.30 9.57 5.10
C ASN A 61 22.00 10.39 5.10
N ASP A 62 21.29 10.38 6.21
CA ASP A 62 20.15 11.26 6.42
C ASP A 62 20.65 12.72 6.39
N PRO A 63 20.07 13.58 5.52
CA PRO A 63 20.46 14.99 5.46
C PRO A 63 20.17 15.76 6.76
N LEU A 64 19.28 15.23 7.61
CA LEU A 64 18.97 15.78 8.93
C LEU A 64 19.87 15.24 10.04
N ALA A 65 20.67 14.19 9.75
CA ALA A 65 21.65 13.70 10.70
C ALA A 65 22.81 14.70 10.84
N ASN A 66 23.49 14.65 11.99
CA ASN A 66 24.62 15.54 12.26
C ASN A 66 25.69 15.42 11.15
N PRO A 67 25.89 16.46 10.33
CA PRO A 67 26.82 16.41 9.21
C PRO A 67 28.30 16.30 9.66
N SER A 68 28.57 16.59 10.92
CA SER A 68 29.94 16.51 11.50
C SER A 68 30.32 15.09 11.93
N ASP A 69 29.35 14.15 12.03
CA ASP A 69 29.64 12.75 12.33
C ASP A 69 29.79 11.95 11.03
N THR A 70 31.00 11.87 10.53
CA THR A 70 31.32 11.08 9.34
C THR A 70 31.53 9.61 9.61
N THR A 71 31.47 9.18 10.88
CA THR A 71 31.75 7.80 11.31
C THR A 71 30.49 6.92 11.28
N LYS A 72 29.31 7.50 11.41
CA LYS A 72 28.04 6.80 11.39
C LYS A 72 27.18 7.29 10.24
N ARG A 73 26.81 6.37 9.36
CA ARG A 73 25.82 6.60 8.32
C ARG A 73 24.44 6.22 8.83
N VAL A 74 23.56 7.19 8.89
CA VAL A 74 22.18 7.01 9.35
C VAL A 74 21.27 6.90 8.13
N PRO A 75 20.50 5.83 7.99
CA PRO A 75 19.50 5.75 6.93
C PRO A 75 18.49 6.89 7.03
N THR A 76 18.05 7.42 5.89
CA THR A 76 17.00 8.43 5.87
C THR A 76 15.69 7.81 6.33
N GLY A 77 15.20 8.28 7.47
CA GLY A 77 13.90 7.86 8.01
C GLY A 77 12.75 8.64 7.40
N PHE A 78 11.65 7.97 7.13
CA PHE A 78 10.39 8.61 6.78
C PHE A 78 9.24 7.84 7.43
N ASN A 79 8.17 8.55 7.75
CA ASN A 79 7.00 7.95 8.36
C ASN A 79 5.88 7.86 7.33
N VAL A 80 5.41 6.64 7.11
CA VAL A 80 4.18 6.41 6.35
C VAL A 80 3.05 6.39 7.35
N PRO A 81 2.12 7.35 7.27
CA PRO A 81 1.01 7.40 8.22
C PRO A 81 0.21 6.11 8.14
N LYS A 82 -0.27 5.70 9.31
CA LYS A 82 -1.09 4.52 9.50
C LYS A 82 -2.40 4.70 8.74
N ALA A 83 -2.74 3.76 7.86
CA ALA A 83 -4.07 3.72 7.27
C ALA A 83 -5.03 3.06 8.27
N ASP A 84 -6.07 3.78 8.67
CA ASP A 84 -7.24 3.19 9.30
C ASP A 84 -8.01 2.34 8.28
N LEU A 85 -8.94 1.50 8.79
CA LEU A 85 -9.88 0.81 7.92
C LEU A 85 -10.71 1.86 7.14
N ILE A 86 -10.52 1.92 5.82
CA ILE A 86 -11.32 2.76 4.93
C ILE A 86 -12.20 1.85 4.09
N ILE A 87 -13.51 2.07 4.18
CA ILE A 87 -14.49 1.23 3.52
C ILE A 87 -15.13 2.03 2.39
N ALA A 88 -15.04 1.51 1.17
CA ALA A 88 -15.72 2.11 0.03
C ALA A 88 -17.23 2.05 0.24
N GLY A 89 -17.92 3.19 0.07
CA GLY A 89 -19.36 3.29 0.24
C GLY A 89 -20.19 2.73 -0.92
N GLY A 90 -19.54 2.25 -1.97
CA GLY A 90 -20.18 1.61 -3.13
C GLY A 90 -19.18 1.02 -4.10
N PHE A 91 -19.68 0.25 -5.05
CA PHE A 91 -18.93 -0.31 -6.16
C PHE A 91 -19.86 -0.63 -7.34
N SER A 92 -19.27 -0.90 -8.50
CA SER A 92 -19.95 -0.99 -9.79
C SER A 92 -19.49 -2.22 -10.56
N PRO A 93 -20.02 -3.41 -10.26
CA PRO A 93 -19.56 -4.67 -10.87
C PRO A 93 -20.11 -4.84 -12.30
N ASN A 94 -19.67 -3.98 -13.23
CA ASN A 94 -20.03 -3.96 -14.63
C ASN A 94 -18.92 -4.49 -15.57
N PHE A 95 -17.80 -4.93 -15.00
CA PHE A 95 -16.64 -5.49 -15.69
C PHE A 95 -15.91 -4.50 -16.62
N ASP A 96 -15.97 -3.20 -16.33
CA ASP A 96 -15.21 -2.18 -17.05
C ASP A 96 -13.78 -1.96 -16.52
N GLY A 97 -13.43 -2.62 -15.41
CA GLY A 97 -12.14 -2.54 -14.75
C GLY A 97 -12.04 -1.43 -13.70
N VAL A 98 -13.12 -0.69 -13.45
CA VAL A 98 -13.18 0.39 -12.45
C VAL A 98 -14.23 0.04 -11.40
N ASP A 99 -13.81 -0.02 -10.14
CA ASP A 99 -14.68 -0.30 -8.99
C ASP A 99 -15.56 -1.57 -9.13
N ASP A 100 -15.08 -2.56 -9.88
CA ASP A 100 -15.77 -3.83 -10.12
C ASP A 100 -15.95 -4.70 -8.86
N ALA A 101 -15.16 -4.46 -7.84
CA ALA A 101 -15.23 -5.16 -6.58
C ALA A 101 -15.32 -4.19 -5.40
N TRP A 102 -15.96 -4.61 -4.33
CA TRP A 102 -16.02 -3.81 -3.12
C TRP A 102 -14.65 -3.77 -2.42
N VAL A 103 -14.08 -2.57 -2.23
CA VAL A 103 -12.74 -2.37 -1.70
C VAL A 103 -12.80 -1.90 -0.26
N ILE A 104 -12.04 -2.58 0.59
CA ILE A 104 -11.74 -2.18 1.97
C ILE A 104 -10.23 -2.03 2.09
N LEU A 105 -9.77 -0.80 2.29
CA LEU A 105 -8.36 -0.55 2.61
C LEU A 105 -8.15 -0.92 4.08
N LYS A 106 -7.17 -1.76 4.34
CA LYS A 106 -6.90 -2.32 5.66
C LYS A 106 -5.39 -2.34 5.94
N PRO A 107 -4.97 -2.29 7.23
CA PRO A 107 -3.57 -2.45 7.59
C PRO A 107 -2.99 -3.78 7.11
N PHE A 108 -1.70 -3.77 6.79
CA PHE A 108 -0.98 -4.95 6.29
C PHE A 108 -1.09 -6.14 7.24
N GLY A 109 -1.33 -7.32 6.68
CA GLY A 109 -1.45 -8.55 7.45
C GLY A 109 -2.71 -8.68 8.30
N SER A 110 -3.56 -7.63 8.33
CA SER A 110 -4.81 -7.71 9.08
C SER A 110 -5.86 -8.52 8.34
N LYS A 111 -6.57 -9.36 9.11
CA LYS A 111 -7.77 -10.05 8.63
C LYS A 111 -8.97 -9.17 8.92
N VAL A 112 -9.84 -9.08 7.95
CA VAL A 112 -11.09 -8.34 8.06
C VAL A 112 -12.23 -9.29 7.70
N SER A 113 -13.16 -9.47 8.62
CA SER A 113 -14.41 -10.16 8.32
C SER A 113 -15.47 -9.19 7.88
N VAL A 114 -16.29 -9.60 6.94
CA VAL A 114 -17.38 -8.80 6.40
C VAL A 114 -18.68 -9.58 6.38
N LYS A 115 -19.78 -8.87 6.61
CA LYS A 115 -21.14 -9.34 6.37
C LYS A 115 -21.90 -8.24 5.67
N VAL A 116 -22.65 -8.58 4.64
CA VAL A 116 -23.49 -7.63 3.91
C VAL A 116 -24.94 -8.12 3.95
N PHE A 117 -25.85 -7.19 4.19
CA PHE A 117 -27.26 -7.44 4.36
C PHE A 117 -28.06 -6.58 3.37
N ASN A 118 -29.16 -7.13 2.88
CA ASN A 118 -30.13 -6.34 2.15
C ASN A 118 -30.99 -5.49 3.10
N ARG A 119 -31.87 -4.66 2.53
CA ARG A 119 -32.77 -3.78 3.29
C ARG A 119 -33.74 -4.49 4.23
N TRP A 120 -33.94 -5.79 4.06
CA TRP A 120 -34.80 -6.61 4.93
C TRP A 120 -34.02 -7.35 6.03
N GLY A 121 -32.69 -7.11 6.11
CA GLY A 121 -31.82 -7.74 7.10
C GLY A 121 -31.35 -9.15 6.72
N ASN A 122 -31.65 -9.63 5.51
CA ASN A 122 -31.15 -10.91 5.05
C ASN A 122 -29.68 -10.78 4.61
N GLU A 123 -28.82 -11.68 5.09
CA GLU A 123 -27.42 -11.74 4.70
C GLU A 123 -27.30 -12.16 3.24
N VAL A 124 -26.61 -11.35 2.44
CA VAL A 124 -26.38 -11.59 1.02
C VAL A 124 -24.92 -11.95 0.72
N PHE A 125 -23.99 -11.57 1.61
CA PHE A 125 -22.58 -11.91 1.48
C PHE A 125 -21.92 -12.01 2.84
N ARG A 126 -20.92 -12.90 2.94
CA ARG A 126 -20.07 -13.08 4.11
C ARG A 126 -18.66 -13.51 3.68
N SER A 127 -17.64 -13.00 4.38
CA SER A 127 -16.28 -13.50 4.34
C SER A 127 -15.62 -13.31 5.71
N ASP A 128 -14.89 -14.31 6.20
CA ASP A 128 -14.16 -14.22 7.48
C ASP A 128 -12.75 -13.64 7.29
N ASP A 129 -12.26 -13.60 6.05
CA ASP A 129 -10.97 -13.00 5.66
C ASP A 129 -11.09 -12.41 4.27
N TYR A 130 -11.68 -11.22 4.22
CA TYR A 130 -12.05 -10.55 2.99
C TYR A 130 -10.82 -10.10 2.17
N LYS A 131 -10.83 -10.38 0.87
CA LYS A 131 -9.73 -10.14 -0.07
C LYS A 131 -10.01 -9.07 -1.13
N ASN A 132 -11.03 -8.24 -0.93
CA ASN A 132 -11.47 -7.23 -1.91
C ASN A 132 -11.90 -7.85 -3.25
N ASP A 133 -12.59 -8.97 -3.18
CA ASP A 133 -12.93 -9.83 -4.33
C ASP A 133 -14.43 -9.99 -4.56
N TRP A 134 -15.27 -9.40 -3.70
CA TRP A 134 -16.70 -9.47 -3.88
C TRP A 134 -17.20 -8.52 -4.98
N ARG A 135 -17.83 -9.11 -5.98
CA ARG A 135 -18.40 -8.45 -7.16
C ARG A 135 -19.93 -8.46 -7.18
N GLY A 136 -20.56 -8.47 -6.01
CA GLY A 136 -22.01 -8.47 -5.92
C GLY A 136 -22.65 -9.84 -6.23
N ILE A 137 -21.91 -10.93 -6.05
CA ILE A 137 -22.45 -12.30 -6.13
C ILE A 137 -22.97 -12.69 -4.76
N GLY A 138 -24.23 -13.08 -4.68
CA GLY A 138 -24.86 -13.45 -3.43
C GLY A 138 -24.49 -14.86 -2.95
N VAL A 139 -24.48 -15.04 -1.63
CA VAL A 139 -24.35 -16.35 -0.96
C VAL A 139 -25.68 -16.74 -0.32
N SER A 140 -25.78 -17.95 0.21
CA SER A 140 -27.00 -18.48 0.86
C SER A 140 -28.21 -18.51 -0.09
N ASN A 141 -29.22 -17.72 0.16
CA ASN A 141 -30.48 -17.74 -0.61
C ASN A 141 -30.33 -17.19 -2.04
N PHE A 142 -29.22 -16.52 -2.35
CA PHE A 142 -28.91 -15.97 -3.69
C PHE A 142 -28.00 -16.89 -4.51
N LEU A 143 -27.46 -17.95 -3.94
CA LEU A 143 -26.71 -19.08 -4.54
C LEU A 143 -25.96 -18.74 -5.86
N GLY A 144 -25.03 -17.80 -5.79
CA GLY A 144 -24.20 -17.44 -6.94
C GLY A 144 -24.86 -16.52 -7.97
N ALA A 145 -26.09 -16.06 -7.71
CA ALA A 145 -26.72 -15.04 -8.53
C ALA A 145 -26.24 -13.63 -8.16
N ASP A 146 -26.28 -12.75 -9.14
CA ASP A 146 -26.05 -11.32 -8.90
C ASP A 146 -27.08 -10.75 -7.93
N VAL A 147 -26.61 -10.05 -6.90
CA VAL A 147 -27.54 -9.29 -6.06
C VAL A 147 -28.01 -8.06 -6.84
N PRO A 148 -29.31 -7.66 -6.71
CA PRO A 148 -29.85 -6.49 -7.40
C PRO A 148 -29.09 -5.20 -7.09
N GLU A 149 -29.16 -4.22 -7.98
CA GLU A 149 -28.73 -2.87 -7.70
C GLU A 149 -29.50 -2.28 -6.51
N GLY A 150 -28.82 -1.45 -5.73
CA GLY A 150 -29.46 -0.77 -4.62
C GLY A 150 -28.55 -0.58 -3.43
N THR A 151 -29.18 -0.22 -2.31
CA THR A 151 -28.49 0.01 -1.05
C THR A 151 -28.56 -1.24 -0.18
N TYR A 152 -27.40 -1.62 0.31
CA TYR A 152 -27.13 -2.69 1.25
C TYR A 152 -26.55 -2.11 2.53
N TYR A 153 -26.35 -2.94 3.54
CA TYR A 153 -25.74 -2.56 4.80
C TYR A 153 -24.64 -3.54 5.13
N TYR A 154 -23.48 -3.02 5.50
CA TYR A 154 -22.34 -3.86 5.88
C TYR A 154 -22.10 -3.83 7.38
N ILE A 155 -21.52 -4.90 7.87
CA ILE A 155 -20.76 -4.97 9.13
C ILE A 155 -19.39 -5.47 8.77
N VAL A 156 -18.37 -4.68 9.15
CA VAL A 156 -16.96 -5.00 8.96
C VAL A 156 -16.32 -5.06 10.33
N GLU A 157 -15.67 -6.18 10.63
CA GLU A 157 -14.91 -6.38 11.87
C GLU A 157 -13.46 -6.70 11.52
N GLY A 158 -12.53 -6.08 12.23
CA GLY A 158 -11.11 -6.24 11.97
C GLY A 158 -10.26 -5.77 13.14
N ILE A 159 -8.98 -5.61 12.86
CA ILE A 159 -8.03 -5.06 13.80
C ILE A 159 -7.58 -3.72 13.21
N ASN A 160 -7.72 -2.66 13.98
CA ASN A 160 -7.16 -1.37 13.60
C ASN A 160 -5.64 -1.41 13.70
N ALA A 161 -5.06 -0.36 13.22
CA ALA A 161 -3.63 -0.25 13.16
C ALA A 161 -2.95 -0.22 14.56
N ASP A 162 -3.67 0.01 15.67
CA ASP A 162 -3.15 -0.04 17.06
C ASP A 162 -3.24 -1.43 17.69
N GLY A 163 -3.73 -2.42 16.90
CA GLY A 163 -4.01 -3.76 17.39
C GLY A 163 -5.36 -3.88 18.10
N GLY A 164 -6.13 -2.80 18.19
CA GLY A 164 -7.46 -2.80 18.77
C GLY A 164 -8.49 -3.42 17.82
N LYS A 165 -9.49 -4.11 18.36
CA LYS A 165 -10.62 -4.59 17.57
C LYS A 165 -11.48 -3.40 17.14
N ILE A 166 -11.84 -3.37 15.87
CA ILE A 166 -12.74 -2.38 15.29
C ILE A 166 -13.96 -3.08 14.69
N ARG A 167 -15.11 -2.45 14.86
CA ARG A 167 -16.35 -2.86 14.18
C ARG A 167 -16.99 -1.62 13.57
N LEU A 168 -17.15 -1.65 12.26
CA LEU A 168 -17.77 -0.59 11.49
C LEU A 168 -19.03 -1.13 10.82
N ALA A 169 -20.04 -0.27 10.70
CA ALA A 169 -21.27 -0.59 9.98
C ALA A 169 -21.72 0.65 9.20
N GLY A 170 -22.27 0.42 8.03
CA GLY A 170 -22.73 1.52 7.19
C GLY A 170 -23.48 1.06 5.94
N PRO A 171 -23.93 2.00 5.13
CA PRO A 171 -24.56 1.70 3.85
C PRO A 171 -23.50 1.36 2.79
N LEU A 172 -23.89 0.51 1.84
CA LEU A 172 -23.11 0.11 0.68
C LEU A 172 -24.00 0.16 -0.55
N THR A 173 -23.62 0.92 -1.54
CA THR A 173 -24.38 1.04 -2.80
C THR A 173 -23.77 0.15 -3.88
N ILE A 174 -24.61 -0.65 -4.52
CA ILE A 174 -24.24 -1.42 -5.72
C ILE A 174 -24.96 -0.80 -6.91
N LYS A 175 -24.19 -0.47 -7.95
CA LYS A 175 -24.69 0.06 -9.22
C LYS A 175 -24.00 -0.69 -10.36
N ARG A 176 -24.72 -1.03 -11.44
CA ARG A 176 -24.18 -1.70 -12.63
C ARG A 176 -24.37 -0.83 -13.87
#